data_c9ad32bf96f79c081bc769f12f15bf20
#
_entry.id   c9ad32bf96f79c081bc769f12f15bf20
#
_cell.length_a   1.000
_cell.length_b   1.000
_cell.length_c   1.000
_cell.angle_alpha   90.00
_cell.angle_beta   90.00
_cell.angle_gamma   90.00
#
_symmetry.space_group_name_H-M   'P 1'
#
loop_
_entity.id
_entity.type
_entity.pdbx_description
1 polymer ?
#
loop_
_entity_poly.entity_id
_entity_poly.type
_entity_poly.pdbx_seq_one_letter_code
_entity_poly.pdbx_strand_id
1 'polypeptide(L)'
;MTGKIQKIDMLIKNAKVFNNGETAVIEDVAITAGRIISRGQQINDQGASRVIDAKGLWLMPGLFDIHTHYDLELEIAPGLPESTRHGTTSVVIANCSLGLAFGAQRDGKFDPIVACYARVENIPKSVLTHCADNISWSTPQAYLDHLDQLNLGPNVAVLLPHSMLRIETMGFEGSITRDPTHSELQAMKDALGDALKLGYVGLSTDALPFHYLAAQPHCDKTIPTQFAQYREIKALTEVVREQGATWQATPPKDSVIDTLKTFMLTSGRLHGRPLRTTVVAALDVANNWKLSRLAKILARLLNSPLIQGDFHMQALGARFKIWSDGAITPIAEEIPELRRLNETDLEDRAGRLSILSDPDYIRDFKAMWLKGKHRWGISRLKRKLNIEDYAFNRKLADMTVELCPQKNWQGMDFQSVFDRVLAITNDCLNEELSNTEQQLINSDFSQVKDEADFMLQMLRSFDTDLSWSTITANRDLKTVRELLMDPLLLPGFNDSGAHLTN
;
A
#
# COMPACT_ATOMS: atom_id res chain seq x y z
N MET A 1 -33.78 -42.74 25.46
CA MET A 1 -33.51 -41.34 25.17
C MET A 1 -32.84 -41.24 23.79
N THR A 2 -33.61 -40.99 22.76
CA THR A 2 -33.10 -40.80 21.40
C THR A 2 -32.51 -39.40 21.34
N GLY A 3 -31.19 -39.29 21.57
CA GLY A 3 -30.49 -38.04 21.42
C GLY A 3 -30.70 -37.55 19.95
N LYS A 4 -31.27 -36.36 19.78
CA LYS A 4 -31.30 -35.71 18.44
C LYS A 4 -29.88 -35.67 17.92
N ILE A 5 -29.63 -36.38 16.83
CA ILE A 5 -28.35 -36.25 16.11
C ILE A 5 -28.26 -34.80 15.72
N GLN A 6 -27.32 -34.08 16.29
CA GLN A 6 -27.07 -32.68 15.94
C GLN A 6 -26.61 -32.64 14.51
N LYS A 7 -27.34 -31.96 13.64
CA LYS A 7 -26.96 -31.85 12.21
C LYS A 7 -25.60 -31.14 12.10
N ILE A 8 -24.65 -31.78 11.47
CA ILE A 8 -23.32 -31.21 11.19
C ILE A 8 -23.28 -30.87 9.69
N ASP A 9 -23.10 -29.60 9.34
CA ASP A 9 -23.00 -29.19 7.94
C ASP A 9 -21.61 -29.54 7.40
N MET A 10 -20.55 -29.37 8.20
CA MET A 10 -19.18 -29.74 7.84
C MET A 10 -18.44 -30.29 9.07
N LEU A 11 -17.76 -31.42 8.88
CA LEU A 11 -16.84 -31.98 9.86
C LEU A 11 -15.43 -32.02 9.28
N ILE A 12 -14.49 -31.33 9.90
CA ILE A 12 -13.06 -31.36 9.58
C ILE A 12 -12.40 -32.29 10.55
N LYS A 13 -11.81 -33.38 10.05
CA LYS A 13 -11.19 -34.45 10.87
C LYS A 13 -9.67 -34.39 10.83
N ASN A 14 -9.04 -34.79 11.94
CA ASN A 14 -7.60 -34.97 12.06
C ASN A 14 -6.75 -33.69 11.77
N ALA A 15 -7.34 -32.51 11.88
CA ALA A 15 -6.63 -31.27 11.63
C ALA A 15 -5.66 -30.91 12.74
N LYS A 16 -4.50 -30.35 12.39
CA LYS A 16 -3.61 -29.70 13.36
C LYS A 16 -4.13 -28.29 13.64
N VAL A 17 -4.94 -28.16 14.69
CA VAL A 17 -5.66 -26.95 15.02
C VAL A 17 -4.78 -25.99 15.82
N PHE A 18 -4.69 -24.74 15.37
CA PHE A 18 -4.00 -23.65 16.06
C PHE A 18 -4.97 -22.83 16.90
N ASN A 19 -4.58 -22.61 18.15
CA ASN A 19 -5.23 -21.68 19.07
C ASN A 19 -4.23 -20.58 19.46
N ASN A 20 -4.64 -19.35 19.46
CA ASN A 20 -3.99 -18.12 19.95
C ASN A 20 -2.71 -18.34 20.81
N GLY A 21 -1.58 -18.70 20.20
CA GLY A 21 -0.30 -18.87 20.89
C GLY A 21 -0.08 -20.17 21.62
N GLU A 22 -1.08 -21.09 21.65
CA GLU A 22 -0.94 -22.43 22.22
C GLU A 22 -0.29 -23.41 21.26
N THR A 23 0.22 -24.51 21.78
CA THR A 23 0.71 -25.61 20.95
C THR A 23 -0.45 -26.21 20.15
N ALA A 24 -0.26 -26.32 18.82
CA ALA A 24 -1.28 -26.91 17.96
C ALA A 24 -1.59 -28.35 18.35
N VAL A 25 -2.87 -28.69 18.43
CA VAL A 25 -3.39 -30.00 18.81
C VAL A 25 -4.09 -30.65 17.63
N ILE A 26 -3.99 -31.98 17.50
CA ILE A 26 -4.74 -32.72 16.48
C ILE A 26 -6.16 -32.94 17.00
N GLU A 27 -7.14 -32.36 16.32
CA GLU A 27 -8.55 -32.38 16.68
C GLU A 27 -9.45 -32.46 15.43
N ASP A 28 -10.70 -32.87 15.68
CA ASP A 28 -11.82 -32.72 14.76
C ASP A 28 -12.58 -31.44 15.09
N VAL A 29 -13.14 -30.77 14.09
CA VAL A 29 -13.94 -29.55 14.23
C VAL A 29 -15.26 -29.71 13.50
N ALA A 30 -16.36 -29.62 14.22
CA ALA A 30 -17.72 -29.69 13.67
C ALA A 30 -18.32 -28.28 13.52
N ILE A 31 -18.91 -28.04 12.34
CA ILE A 31 -19.48 -26.74 11.94
C ILE A 31 -20.94 -26.92 11.54
N THR A 32 -21.80 -26.03 12.03
CA THR A 32 -23.21 -25.95 11.64
C THR A 32 -23.62 -24.47 11.53
N ALA A 33 -24.33 -24.12 10.47
CA ALA A 33 -24.79 -22.76 10.21
C ALA A 33 -23.64 -21.72 10.33
N GLY A 34 -22.48 -22.04 9.79
CA GLY A 34 -21.30 -21.17 9.80
C GLY A 34 -20.61 -21.01 11.17
N ARG A 35 -20.99 -21.81 12.19
CA ARG A 35 -20.41 -21.74 13.52
C ARG A 35 -19.78 -23.05 13.94
N ILE A 36 -18.64 -22.95 14.63
CA ILE A 36 -18.01 -24.12 15.29
C ILE A 36 -18.88 -24.51 16.47
N ILE A 37 -19.45 -25.73 16.41
CA ILE A 37 -20.36 -26.25 17.45
C ILE A 37 -19.66 -27.25 18.39
N SER A 38 -18.58 -27.87 17.93
CA SER A 38 -17.80 -28.81 18.74
C SER A 38 -16.36 -28.91 18.26
N ARG A 39 -15.46 -29.17 19.18
CA ARG A 39 -14.05 -29.49 18.94
C ARG A 39 -13.66 -30.65 19.83
N GLY A 40 -12.78 -31.53 19.35
CA GLY A 40 -12.27 -32.66 20.13
C GLY A 40 -11.77 -33.76 19.23
N GLN A 41 -11.40 -34.88 19.85
CA GLN A 41 -10.95 -36.08 19.12
C GLN A 41 -12.13 -36.99 18.83
N GLN A 42 -12.13 -37.64 17.65
CA GLN A 42 -13.08 -38.66 17.25
C GLN A 42 -14.57 -38.21 17.28
N ILE A 43 -14.84 -37.01 16.74
CA ILE A 43 -16.23 -36.60 16.56
C ILE A 43 -16.92 -37.53 15.57
N ASN A 44 -18.13 -38.01 15.97
CA ASN A 44 -18.92 -38.90 15.11
C ASN A 44 -19.33 -38.16 13.81
N ASP A 45 -19.06 -38.75 12.68
CA ASP A 45 -19.36 -38.25 11.34
C ASP A 45 -20.74 -38.65 10.80
N GLN A 46 -21.48 -39.49 11.54
CA GLN A 46 -22.85 -39.84 11.17
C GLN A 46 -23.75 -38.62 11.15
N GLY A 47 -24.30 -38.33 9.97
CA GLY A 47 -25.17 -37.17 9.77
C GLY A 47 -24.44 -35.90 9.39
N ALA A 48 -23.11 -35.90 9.20
CA ALA A 48 -22.38 -34.78 8.62
C ALA A 48 -22.65 -34.68 7.11
N SER A 49 -23.05 -33.49 6.65
CA SER A 49 -23.31 -33.27 5.21
C SER A 49 -22.04 -33.29 4.38
N ARG A 50 -20.92 -32.86 4.96
CA ARG A 50 -19.58 -32.89 4.35
C ARG A 50 -18.53 -33.26 5.38
N VAL A 51 -17.65 -34.20 5.03
CA VAL A 51 -16.50 -34.58 5.85
C VAL A 51 -15.21 -34.26 5.07
N ILE A 52 -14.26 -33.59 5.73
CA ILE A 52 -12.94 -33.25 5.19
C ILE A 52 -11.90 -33.94 6.08
N ASP A 53 -11.12 -34.88 5.53
CA ASP A 53 -9.95 -35.39 6.25
C ASP A 53 -8.77 -34.43 6.06
N ALA A 54 -8.43 -33.71 7.12
CA ALA A 54 -7.36 -32.71 7.17
C ALA A 54 -6.07 -33.29 7.79
N LYS A 55 -5.86 -34.62 7.75
CA LYS A 55 -4.67 -35.24 8.27
C LYS A 55 -3.40 -34.64 7.68
N GLY A 56 -2.52 -34.16 8.54
CA GLY A 56 -1.28 -33.47 8.16
C GLY A 56 -1.44 -32.00 7.76
N LEU A 57 -2.67 -31.49 7.67
CA LEU A 57 -2.97 -30.09 7.37
C LEU A 57 -3.16 -29.26 8.66
N TRP A 58 -2.91 -27.98 8.52
CA TRP A 58 -3.14 -27.01 9.58
C TRP A 58 -4.55 -26.40 9.44
N LEU A 59 -5.23 -26.27 10.57
CA LEU A 59 -6.48 -25.52 10.68
C LEU A 59 -6.24 -24.32 11.59
N MET A 60 -6.46 -23.15 11.07
CA MET A 60 -6.22 -21.88 11.76
C MET A 60 -7.31 -20.88 11.37
N PRO A 61 -7.52 -19.82 12.16
CA PRO A 61 -8.33 -18.69 11.69
C PRO A 61 -7.84 -18.21 10.32
N GLY A 62 -8.78 -17.81 9.46
CA GLY A 62 -8.41 -17.22 8.18
C GLY A 62 -7.59 -15.94 8.37
N LEU A 63 -6.71 -15.65 7.43
CA LEU A 63 -5.91 -14.43 7.50
C LEU A 63 -6.83 -13.21 7.32
N PHE A 64 -6.57 -12.17 8.09
CA PHE A 64 -7.26 -10.89 8.01
C PHE A 64 -6.27 -9.83 7.51
N ASP A 65 -6.50 -9.34 6.29
CA ASP A 65 -5.71 -8.26 5.71
C ASP A 65 -6.37 -6.92 6.05
N ILE A 66 -5.72 -6.15 6.91
CA ILE A 66 -6.27 -4.91 7.48
C ILE A 66 -5.97 -3.68 6.63
N HIS A 67 -5.21 -3.84 5.53
CA HIS A 67 -4.83 -2.74 4.68
C HIS A 67 -4.69 -3.21 3.22
N THR A 68 -5.70 -2.91 2.43
CA THR A 68 -5.74 -3.29 1.03
C THR A 68 -6.33 -2.18 0.17
N HIS A 69 -6.10 -2.27 -1.14
CA HIS A 69 -6.59 -1.37 -2.17
C HIS A 69 -7.39 -2.13 -3.24
N TYR A 70 -8.16 -3.13 -2.82
CA TYR A 70 -8.98 -3.97 -3.71
C TYR A 70 -10.24 -3.30 -4.24
N ASP A 71 -10.48 -2.02 -3.91
CA ASP A 71 -11.72 -1.31 -4.21
C ASP A 71 -12.15 -1.48 -5.68
N LEU A 72 -11.24 -1.21 -6.62
CA LEU A 72 -11.54 -1.35 -8.05
C LEU A 72 -11.39 -2.81 -8.56
N GLU A 73 -10.56 -3.62 -7.94
CA GLU A 73 -10.44 -5.04 -8.31
C GLU A 73 -11.74 -5.81 -8.01
N LEU A 74 -12.45 -5.47 -6.94
CA LEU A 74 -13.74 -6.07 -6.61
C LEU A 74 -14.76 -5.92 -7.72
N GLU A 75 -14.69 -4.85 -8.53
CA GLU A 75 -15.63 -4.60 -9.63
C GLU A 75 -15.41 -5.55 -10.82
N ILE A 76 -14.23 -6.12 -10.96
CA ILE A 76 -13.89 -7.02 -12.08
C ILE A 76 -13.59 -8.44 -11.63
N ALA A 77 -13.13 -8.64 -10.40
CA ALA A 77 -12.75 -9.94 -9.85
C ALA A 77 -13.13 -10.04 -8.34
N PRO A 78 -14.42 -10.01 -7.98
CA PRO A 78 -14.87 -9.94 -6.58
C PRO A 78 -14.46 -11.15 -5.74
N GLY A 79 -14.07 -12.27 -6.35
CA GLY A 79 -13.52 -13.44 -5.67
C GLY A 79 -12.13 -13.21 -5.07
N LEU A 80 -11.41 -12.14 -5.44
CA LEU A 80 -10.05 -11.82 -5.06
C LEU A 80 -9.16 -13.08 -5.05
N PRO A 81 -8.94 -13.73 -6.20
CA PRO A 81 -8.38 -15.08 -6.28
C PRO A 81 -6.98 -15.19 -5.66
N GLU A 82 -6.14 -14.17 -5.79
CA GLU A 82 -4.80 -14.19 -5.20
C GLU A 82 -4.86 -14.15 -3.67
N SER A 83 -5.64 -13.24 -3.08
CA SER A 83 -5.84 -13.19 -1.63
C SER A 83 -6.42 -14.49 -1.08
N THR A 84 -7.47 -14.98 -1.71
CA THR A 84 -8.16 -16.21 -1.30
C THR A 84 -7.25 -17.42 -1.39
N ARG A 85 -6.44 -17.53 -2.45
CA ARG A 85 -5.44 -18.61 -2.63
C ARG A 85 -4.39 -18.64 -1.52
N HIS A 86 -4.05 -17.48 -0.96
CA HIS A 86 -3.11 -17.36 0.16
C HIS A 86 -3.76 -17.51 1.55
N GLY A 87 -5.06 -17.77 1.62
CA GLY A 87 -5.78 -18.02 2.87
C GLY A 87 -6.34 -16.78 3.53
N THR A 88 -6.38 -15.64 2.84
CA THR A 88 -7.07 -14.43 3.32
C THR A 88 -8.59 -14.65 3.25
N THR A 89 -9.26 -14.45 4.37
CA THR A 89 -10.71 -14.64 4.48
C THR A 89 -11.44 -13.36 4.81
N SER A 90 -10.73 -12.29 5.12
CA SER A 90 -11.30 -10.96 5.39
C SER A 90 -10.30 -9.88 4.97
N VAL A 91 -10.82 -8.81 4.35
CA VAL A 91 -10.02 -7.66 3.90
C VAL A 91 -10.67 -6.36 4.36
N VAL A 92 -9.84 -5.33 4.61
CA VAL A 92 -10.31 -3.95 4.81
C VAL A 92 -9.92 -3.15 3.58
N ILE A 93 -10.90 -2.52 2.92
CA ILE A 93 -10.72 -1.66 1.74
C ILE A 93 -10.93 -0.19 2.08
N ALA A 94 -10.70 0.67 1.10
CA ALA A 94 -10.74 2.13 1.22
C ALA A 94 -9.70 2.69 2.20
N ASN A 95 -8.52 2.10 2.23
CA ASN A 95 -7.38 2.60 2.98
C ASN A 95 -6.76 3.85 2.31
N CYS A 96 -5.82 4.49 2.97
CA CYS A 96 -5.08 5.67 2.49
C CYS A 96 -5.96 6.77 1.90
N SER A 97 -7.21 6.89 2.39
CA SER A 97 -8.15 7.92 1.94
C SER A 97 -8.66 7.74 0.50
N LEU A 98 -8.45 6.58 -0.11
CA LEU A 98 -8.94 6.21 -1.43
C LEU A 98 -10.12 5.23 -1.29
N GLY A 99 -11.11 5.30 -2.18
CA GLY A 99 -12.25 4.39 -2.13
C GLY A 99 -13.40 4.83 -3.03
N LEU A 100 -14.45 4.01 -3.10
CA LEU A 100 -15.55 4.14 -4.05
C LEU A 100 -16.90 4.53 -3.41
N ALA A 101 -16.92 4.94 -2.15
CA ALA A 101 -18.17 5.19 -1.39
C ALA A 101 -19.09 6.26 -1.99
N PHE A 102 -18.54 7.19 -2.80
CA PHE A 102 -19.24 8.33 -3.39
C PHE A 102 -19.05 8.33 -4.92
N GLY A 103 -19.87 7.57 -5.64
CA GLY A 103 -19.77 7.45 -7.10
C GLY A 103 -20.31 8.65 -7.90
N ALA A 104 -21.17 9.48 -7.30
CA ALA A 104 -21.83 10.61 -7.97
C ALA A 104 -20.89 11.77 -8.36
N GLN A 105 -19.65 11.76 -7.91
CA GLN A 105 -18.66 12.81 -8.16
C GLN A 105 -18.12 12.81 -9.61
N ARG A 106 -18.46 11.80 -10.39
CA ARG A 106 -18.04 11.62 -11.78
C ARG A 106 -18.95 12.43 -12.69
N ASP A 107 -18.44 13.44 -13.37
CA ASP A 107 -19.23 14.33 -14.26
C ASP A 107 -19.09 14.02 -15.76
N GLY A 108 -18.45 12.89 -16.10
CA GLY A 108 -18.22 12.44 -17.47
C GLY A 108 -17.07 13.14 -18.21
N LYS A 109 -16.51 14.23 -17.67
CA LYS A 109 -15.31 14.92 -18.18
C LYS A 109 -14.11 14.71 -17.28
N PHE A 110 -14.36 14.59 -16.01
CA PHE A 110 -13.37 14.41 -14.99
C PHE A 110 -13.83 13.32 -14.02
N ASP A 111 -12.96 12.38 -13.75
CA ASP A 111 -13.19 11.30 -12.79
C ASP A 111 -12.25 11.45 -11.60
N PRO A 112 -12.72 11.94 -10.45
CA PRO A 112 -11.88 12.13 -9.27
C PRO A 112 -11.36 10.79 -8.70
N ILE A 113 -12.06 9.68 -8.91
CA ILE A 113 -11.61 8.35 -8.50
C ILE A 113 -10.37 7.99 -9.31
N VAL A 114 -10.47 8.03 -10.65
CA VAL A 114 -9.33 7.77 -11.54
C VAL A 114 -8.17 8.71 -11.26
N ALA A 115 -8.45 10.01 -11.05
CA ALA A 115 -7.43 11.01 -10.75
C ALA A 115 -6.65 10.72 -9.46
N CYS A 116 -7.31 10.22 -8.42
CA CYS A 116 -6.67 9.88 -7.16
C CYS A 116 -5.92 8.55 -7.22
N TYR A 117 -6.49 7.53 -7.91
CA TYR A 117 -5.90 6.18 -7.91
C TYR A 117 -4.71 6.02 -8.86
N ALA A 118 -4.72 6.64 -10.04
CA ALA A 118 -3.79 6.28 -11.12
C ALA A 118 -2.31 6.39 -10.73
N ARG A 119 -1.90 7.45 -10.02
CA ARG A 119 -0.50 7.61 -9.57
C ARG A 119 -0.24 7.00 -8.21
N VAL A 120 -1.20 7.08 -7.29
CA VAL A 120 -1.05 6.51 -5.95
C VAL A 120 -0.89 5.00 -6.03
N GLU A 121 -1.68 4.34 -6.88
CA GLU A 121 -1.71 2.89 -7.00
C GLU A 121 -0.98 2.36 -8.24
N ASN A 122 -0.38 3.25 -9.03
CA ASN A 122 0.34 2.91 -10.26
C ASN A 122 -0.49 2.06 -11.23
N ILE A 123 -1.75 2.46 -11.45
CA ILE A 123 -2.66 1.76 -12.35
C ILE A 123 -2.95 2.64 -13.57
N PRO A 124 -2.84 2.13 -14.81
CA PRO A 124 -3.19 2.90 -16.01
C PRO A 124 -4.61 3.45 -15.97
N LYS A 125 -4.79 4.70 -16.39
CA LYS A 125 -6.11 5.35 -16.39
C LYS A 125 -7.15 4.60 -17.23
N SER A 126 -6.71 3.98 -18.34
CA SER A 126 -7.59 3.14 -19.17
C SER A 126 -8.20 1.97 -18.41
N VAL A 127 -7.40 1.31 -17.55
CA VAL A 127 -7.85 0.22 -16.68
C VAL A 127 -8.79 0.75 -15.59
N LEU A 128 -8.40 1.82 -14.91
CA LEU A 128 -9.21 2.45 -13.86
C LEU A 128 -10.57 2.92 -14.39
N THR A 129 -10.58 3.55 -15.56
CA THR A 129 -11.83 3.99 -16.21
C THR A 129 -12.75 2.82 -16.51
N HIS A 130 -12.19 1.71 -17.03
CA HIS A 130 -12.96 0.50 -17.29
C HIS A 130 -13.57 -0.08 -16.00
N CYS A 131 -12.81 -0.16 -14.92
CA CYS A 131 -13.33 -0.60 -13.61
C CYS A 131 -14.42 0.37 -13.10
N ALA A 132 -14.18 1.67 -13.24
CA ALA A 132 -15.08 2.72 -12.76
C ALA A 132 -16.37 2.83 -13.59
N ASP A 133 -16.41 2.30 -14.81
CA ASP A 133 -17.65 2.25 -15.63
C ASP A 133 -18.77 1.42 -14.98
N ASN A 134 -18.43 0.51 -14.07
CA ASN A 134 -19.39 -0.27 -13.29
C ASN A 134 -20.02 0.51 -12.14
N ILE A 135 -19.51 1.69 -11.78
CA ILE A 135 -20.00 2.50 -10.66
C ILE A 135 -21.38 3.07 -11.02
N SER A 136 -22.42 2.55 -10.39
CA SER A 136 -23.81 2.99 -10.57
C SER A 136 -24.41 3.61 -9.30
N TRP A 137 -23.74 3.51 -8.18
CA TRP A 137 -24.16 4.06 -6.89
C TRP A 137 -23.66 5.49 -6.69
N SER A 138 -24.33 6.23 -5.81
CA SER A 138 -24.00 7.63 -5.50
C SER A 138 -23.84 7.89 -3.99
N THR A 139 -24.19 6.91 -3.15
CA THR A 139 -24.16 7.08 -1.69
C THR A 139 -23.44 5.92 -1.01
N PRO A 140 -22.92 6.13 0.22
CA PRO A 140 -22.30 5.06 1.02
C PRO A 140 -23.20 3.84 1.25
N GLN A 141 -24.53 4.03 1.43
CA GLN A 141 -25.47 2.91 1.57
C GLN A 141 -25.54 2.11 0.27
N ALA A 142 -25.76 2.78 -0.86
CA ALA A 142 -25.86 2.10 -2.15
C ALA A 142 -24.57 1.34 -2.53
N TYR A 143 -23.40 1.83 -2.09
CA TYR A 143 -22.15 1.10 -2.26
C TYR A 143 -22.13 -0.20 -1.45
N LEU A 144 -22.55 -0.18 -0.17
CA LEU A 144 -22.65 -1.41 0.62
C LEU A 144 -23.66 -2.38 0.02
N ASP A 145 -24.83 -1.89 -0.44
CA ASP A 145 -25.85 -2.70 -1.10
C ASP A 145 -25.32 -3.33 -2.40
N HIS A 146 -24.42 -2.63 -3.12
CA HIS A 146 -23.73 -3.17 -4.29
C HIS A 146 -22.75 -4.28 -3.90
N LEU A 147 -21.91 -4.07 -2.89
CA LEU A 147 -20.96 -5.09 -2.41
C LEU A 147 -21.68 -6.36 -1.93
N ASP A 148 -22.85 -6.24 -1.33
CA ASP A 148 -23.67 -7.39 -0.90
C ASP A 148 -24.20 -8.23 -2.07
N GLN A 149 -24.24 -7.68 -3.28
CA GLN A 149 -24.66 -8.39 -4.49
C GLN A 149 -23.49 -9.09 -5.20
N LEU A 150 -22.26 -8.77 -4.87
CA LEU A 150 -21.08 -9.38 -5.47
C LEU A 150 -20.83 -10.78 -4.90
N ASN A 151 -20.29 -11.66 -5.74
CA ASN A 151 -19.80 -12.98 -5.30
C ASN A 151 -18.41 -12.85 -4.65
N LEU A 152 -18.37 -12.24 -3.48
CA LEU A 152 -17.14 -11.98 -2.75
C LEU A 152 -16.44 -13.29 -2.35
N GLY A 153 -15.10 -13.34 -2.50
CA GLY A 153 -14.28 -14.42 -1.97
C GLY A 153 -14.07 -14.27 -0.47
N PRO A 154 -13.32 -13.26 -0.01
CA PRO A 154 -13.21 -12.91 1.41
C PRO A 154 -14.37 -12.02 1.87
N ASN A 155 -14.56 -11.92 3.18
CA ASN A 155 -15.39 -10.85 3.75
C ASN A 155 -14.73 -9.49 3.52
N VAL A 156 -15.53 -8.47 3.24
CA VAL A 156 -15.06 -7.11 2.97
C VAL A 156 -15.56 -6.16 4.05
N ALA A 157 -14.66 -5.42 4.67
CA ALA A 157 -14.96 -4.31 5.55
C ALA A 157 -14.50 -3.00 4.91
N VAL A 158 -15.30 -1.95 4.98
CA VAL A 158 -15.07 -0.70 4.27
C VAL A 158 -14.79 0.45 5.23
N LEU A 159 -13.70 1.18 5.00
CA LEU A 159 -13.47 2.48 5.63
C LEU A 159 -14.14 3.58 4.80
N LEU A 160 -14.52 4.70 5.43
CA LEU A 160 -14.96 5.88 4.69
C LEU A 160 -13.71 6.68 4.25
N PRO A 161 -13.47 6.86 2.94
CA PRO A 161 -12.29 7.55 2.45
C PRO A 161 -12.43 9.07 2.55
N HIS A 162 -11.54 9.73 3.28
CA HIS A 162 -11.61 11.17 3.54
C HIS A 162 -11.46 12.02 2.28
N SER A 163 -10.60 11.60 1.33
CA SER A 163 -10.48 12.33 0.04
C SER A 163 -11.81 12.41 -0.68
N MET A 164 -12.53 11.29 -0.75
CA MET A 164 -13.83 11.24 -1.42
C MET A 164 -14.89 12.01 -0.64
N LEU A 165 -14.85 11.97 0.69
CA LEU A 165 -15.73 12.77 1.55
C LEU A 165 -15.52 14.29 1.35
N ARG A 166 -14.26 14.73 1.22
CA ARG A 166 -13.95 16.13 0.89
C ARG A 166 -14.46 16.53 -0.49
N ILE A 167 -14.27 15.70 -1.50
CA ILE A 167 -14.77 15.96 -2.87
C ILE A 167 -16.29 16.02 -2.87
N GLU A 168 -16.97 15.12 -2.19
CA GLU A 168 -18.44 15.10 -2.09
C GLU A 168 -19.00 16.39 -1.50
N THR A 169 -18.35 16.94 -0.49
CA THR A 169 -18.86 18.10 0.25
C THR A 169 -18.39 19.45 -0.31
N MET A 170 -17.20 19.51 -0.90
CA MET A 170 -16.53 20.76 -1.33
C MET A 170 -16.39 20.90 -2.84
N GLY A 171 -16.70 19.82 -3.60
CA GLY A 171 -16.28 19.68 -4.99
C GLY A 171 -14.78 19.44 -5.11
N PHE A 172 -14.33 18.93 -6.29
CA PHE A 172 -12.93 18.57 -6.50
C PHE A 172 -11.99 19.76 -6.28
N GLU A 173 -12.20 20.89 -6.97
CA GLU A 173 -11.35 22.09 -6.85
C GLU A 173 -11.31 22.64 -5.42
N GLY A 174 -12.45 22.71 -4.74
CA GLY A 174 -12.51 23.15 -3.34
C GLY A 174 -11.69 22.24 -2.43
N SER A 175 -11.74 20.94 -2.67
CA SER A 175 -11.08 19.91 -1.84
C SER A 175 -9.55 19.96 -1.88
N ILE A 176 -8.95 20.56 -2.93
CA ILE A 176 -7.50 20.65 -3.16
C ILE A 176 -6.95 22.07 -3.14
N THR A 177 -7.75 23.07 -2.74
CA THR A 177 -7.34 24.48 -2.77
C THR A 177 -7.61 25.25 -1.50
N ARG A 178 -8.56 24.81 -0.66
CA ARG A 178 -8.97 25.56 0.54
C ARG A 178 -9.42 24.67 1.69
N ASP A 179 -9.54 25.26 2.85
CA ASP A 179 -10.21 24.64 4.00
C ASP A 179 -11.73 24.60 3.80
N PRO A 180 -12.42 23.62 4.44
CA PRO A 180 -13.88 23.59 4.44
C PRO A 180 -14.46 24.77 5.22
N THR A 181 -15.58 25.28 4.76
CA THR A 181 -16.45 26.17 5.54
C THR A 181 -17.01 25.43 6.75
N HIS A 182 -17.64 26.17 7.68
CA HIS A 182 -18.28 25.54 8.84
C HIS A 182 -19.42 24.58 8.42
N SER A 183 -20.22 24.94 7.44
CA SER A 183 -21.29 24.10 6.91
C SER A 183 -20.76 22.84 6.20
N GLU A 184 -19.70 22.98 5.40
CA GLU A 184 -19.07 21.83 4.74
C GLU A 184 -18.45 20.86 5.76
N LEU A 185 -17.76 21.38 6.77
CA LEU A 185 -17.22 20.53 7.85
C LEU A 185 -18.34 19.81 8.63
N GLN A 186 -19.47 20.50 8.86
CA GLN A 186 -20.61 19.85 9.51
C GLN A 186 -21.20 18.76 8.59
N ALA A 187 -21.36 19.03 7.31
CA ALA A 187 -21.82 18.04 6.33
C ALA A 187 -20.92 16.79 6.28
N MET A 188 -19.57 16.98 6.33
CA MET A 188 -18.63 15.87 6.42
C MET A 188 -18.84 15.03 7.70
N LYS A 189 -19.06 15.70 8.86
CA LYS A 189 -19.30 15.01 10.13
C LYS A 189 -20.59 14.20 10.10
N ASP A 190 -21.65 14.76 9.53
CA ASP A 190 -22.95 14.11 9.43
C ASP A 190 -22.86 12.90 8.48
N ALA A 191 -22.26 13.06 7.29
CA ALA A 191 -22.05 11.97 6.34
C ALA A 191 -21.18 10.85 6.91
N LEU A 192 -20.10 11.17 7.65
CA LEU A 192 -19.28 10.19 8.34
C LEU A 192 -20.08 9.46 9.42
N GLY A 193 -20.82 10.21 10.26
CA GLY A 193 -21.63 9.63 11.32
C GLY A 193 -22.71 8.68 10.79
N ASP A 194 -23.31 9.00 9.67
CA ASP A 194 -24.31 8.15 9.03
C ASP A 194 -23.67 6.93 8.38
N ALA A 195 -22.54 7.08 7.67
CA ALA A 195 -21.79 5.93 7.13
C ALA A 195 -21.37 4.93 8.22
N LEU A 196 -20.90 5.40 9.37
CA LEU A 196 -20.54 4.52 10.49
C LEU A 196 -21.76 3.76 11.04
N LYS A 197 -22.96 4.36 11.10
CA LYS A 197 -24.20 3.68 11.47
C LYS A 197 -24.63 2.60 10.46
N LEU A 198 -24.29 2.80 9.18
CA LEU A 198 -24.56 1.82 8.12
C LEU A 198 -23.65 0.59 8.19
N GLY A 199 -22.51 0.66 8.89
CA GLY A 199 -21.57 -0.44 9.03
C GLY A 199 -20.18 -0.18 8.50
N TYR A 200 -19.86 1.03 8.03
CA TYR A 200 -18.47 1.40 7.76
C TYR A 200 -17.65 1.26 9.05
N VAL A 201 -16.46 0.65 8.94
CA VAL A 201 -15.66 0.30 10.13
C VAL A 201 -14.82 1.46 10.65
N GLY A 202 -14.76 2.57 9.92
CA GLY A 202 -13.99 3.74 10.32
C GLY A 202 -13.81 4.78 9.25
N LEU A 203 -12.85 5.66 9.47
CA LEU A 203 -12.40 6.71 8.55
C LEU A 203 -10.96 6.43 8.13
N SER A 204 -10.63 6.58 6.84
CA SER A 204 -9.24 6.58 6.37
C SER A 204 -8.77 7.96 5.96
N THR A 205 -7.57 8.33 6.39
CA THR A 205 -6.87 9.56 6.03
C THR A 205 -5.46 9.26 5.56
N ASP A 206 -4.89 10.14 4.73
CA ASP A 206 -3.53 10.01 4.23
C ASP A 206 -2.73 11.31 4.38
N ALA A 207 -1.45 11.16 4.67
CA ALA A 207 -0.48 12.24 4.79
C ALA A 207 0.90 11.87 4.21
N LEU A 208 0.97 10.81 3.37
CA LEU A 208 2.21 10.39 2.73
C LEU A 208 2.61 11.37 1.62
N PRO A 209 3.85 11.86 1.60
CA PRO A 209 4.28 12.98 0.74
C PRO A 209 4.44 12.61 -0.75
N PHE A 210 4.07 11.41 -1.14
CA PHE A 210 4.19 10.90 -2.50
C PHE A 210 2.86 10.48 -3.13
N HIS A 211 1.73 10.79 -2.51
CA HIS A 211 0.40 10.54 -3.07
C HIS A 211 -0.10 11.75 -3.85
N TYR A 212 0.21 11.77 -5.15
CA TYR A 212 -0.11 12.86 -6.07
C TYR A 212 -1.28 12.50 -7.00
N LEU A 213 -1.97 13.55 -7.47
CA LEU A 213 -3.06 13.43 -8.43
C LEU A 213 -2.53 13.11 -9.84
N ALA A 214 -3.31 12.32 -10.60
CA ALA A 214 -3.05 12.00 -12.00
C ALA A 214 -3.92 12.83 -12.97
N ALA A 215 -4.31 14.04 -12.58
CA ALA A 215 -5.24 14.88 -13.34
C ALA A 215 -4.61 16.21 -13.74
N GLN A 216 -4.55 16.51 -15.05
CA GLN A 216 -4.19 17.84 -15.53
C GLN A 216 -5.30 18.86 -15.23
N PRO A 217 -5.00 20.07 -14.76
CA PRO A 217 -3.66 20.64 -14.55
C PRO A 217 -3.08 20.40 -13.13
N HIS A 218 -3.59 19.45 -12.35
CA HIS A 218 -3.32 19.29 -10.92
C HIS A 218 -2.30 18.19 -10.60
N CYS A 219 -1.49 17.74 -11.56
CA CYS A 219 -0.49 16.68 -11.35
C CYS A 219 0.63 17.07 -10.37
N ASP A 220 0.76 18.34 -10.04
CA ASP A 220 1.66 18.87 -9.01
C ASP A 220 1.06 18.84 -7.59
N LYS A 221 -0.23 18.53 -7.46
CA LYS A 221 -0.95 18.50 -6.18
C LYS A 221 -1.11 17.09 -5.65
N THR A 222 -1.11 16.99 -4.34
CA THR A 222 -1.42 15.75 -3.62
C THR A 222 -2.93 15.49 -3.56
N ILE A 223 -3.32 14.29 -3.12
CA ILE A 223 -4.73 13.90 -2.98
C ILE A 223 -5.47 14.74 -1.93
N PRO A 224 -6.80 14.90 -2.03
CA PRO A 224 -7.58 15.88 -1.25
C PRO A 224 -7.41 15.82 0.26
N THR A 225 -7.25 14.63 0.85
CA THR A 225 -7.08 14.47 2.30
C THR A 225 -5.87 15.24 2.86
N GLN A 226 -4.83 15.46 2.05
CA GLN A 226 -3.60 16.15 2.47
C GLN A 226 -3.74 17.67 2.55
N PHE A 227 -4.82 18.22 2.05
CA PHE A 227 -5.17 19.64 2.24
C PHE A 227 -5.91 19.91 3.54
N ALA A 228 -6.29 18.84 4.28
CA ALA A 228 -7.00 18.98 5.54
C ALA A 228 -6.10 19.51 6.65
N GLN A 229 -6.55 20.57 7.32
CA GLN A 229 -5.90 21.09 8.49
C GLN A 229 -6.22 20.25 9.74
N TYR A 230 -5.38 20.36 10.76
CA TYR A 230 -5.57 19.64 12.04
C TYR A 230 -6.97 19.79 12.63
N ARG A 231 -7.62 20.97 12.47
CA ARG A 231 -8.99 21.22 12.95
C ARG A 231 -10.01 20.27 12.31
N GLU A 232 -9.87 20.01 11.02
CA GLU A 232 -10.75 19.11 10.26
C GLU A 232 -10.55 17.68 10.71
N ILE A 233 -9.30 17.21 10.72
CA ILE A 233 -8.96 15.84 11.17
C ILE A 233 -9.45 15.62 12.61
N LYS A 234 -9.24 16.59 13.50
CA LYS A 234 -9.74 16.51 14.87
C LYS A 234 -11.27 16.40 14.92
N ALA A 235 -11.99 17.20 14.15
CA ALA A 235 -13.46 17.18 14.17
C ALA A 235 -14.03 15.85 13.66
N LEU A 236 -13.44 15.27 12.61
CA LEU A 236 -13.85 13.97 12.06
C LEU A 236 -13.47 12.82 12.99
N THR A 237 -12.28 12.84 13.58
CA THR A 237 -11.85 11.79 14.52
C THR A 237 -12.66 11.79 15.81
N GLU A 238 -13.28 12.91 16.23
CA GLU A 238 -14.24 12.91 17.33
C GLU A 238 -15.50 12.11 16.96
N VAL A 239 -16.03 12.24 15.73
CA VAL A 239 -17.17 11.44 15.27
C VAL A 239 -16.81 9.94 15.28
N VAL A 240 -15.62 9.57 14.80
CA VAL A 240 -15.12 8.19 14.81
C VAL A 240 -15.04 7.67 16.26
N ARG A 241 -14.52 8.48 17.19
CA ARG A 241 -14.42 8.16 18.62
C ARG A 241 -15.78 7.94 19.24
N GLU A 242 -16.75 8.82 18.97
CA GLU A 242 -18.11 8.75 19.49
C GLU A 242 -18.83 7.49 19.08
N GLN A 243 -18.59 7.00 17.86
CA GLN A 243 -19.16 5.77 17.33
C GLN A 243 -18.37 4.51 17.70
N GLY A 244 -17.22 4.64 18.38
CA GLY A 244 -16.34 3.51 18.71
C GLY A 244 -15.69 2.83 17.50
N ALA A 245 -15.61 3.55 16.39
CA ALA A 245 -15.03 3.10 15.12
C ALA A 245 -13.50 3.27 15.09
N THR A 246 -12.87 2.97 13.95
CA THR A 246 -11.42 2.99 13.77
C THR A 246 -10.99 4.17 12.89
N TRP A 247 -9.94 4.87 13.27
CA TRP A 247 -9.24 5.81 12.42
C TRP A 247 -7.99 5.13 11.82
N GLN A 248 -8.00 4.94 10.51
CA GLN A 248 -6.81 4.52 9.76
C GLN A 248 -6.09 5.77 9.25
N ALA A 249 -4.80 5.87 9.49
CA ALA A 249 -4.00 7.02 9.12
C ALA A 249 -2.63 6.60 8.56
N THR A 250 -1.99 7.55 7.88
CA THR A 250 -0.58 7.47 7.53
C THR A 250 0.17 8.60 8.25
N PRO A 251 1.45 8.41 8.61
CA PRO A 251 2.20 9.46 9.29
C PRO A 251 2.61 10.57 8.32
N PRO A 252 2.42 11.85 8.68
CA PRO A 252 3.04 12.95 7.94
C PRO A 252 4.58 12.84 8.03
N LYS A 253 5.27 13.00 6.91
CA LYS A 253 6.73 12.83 6.84
C LYS A 253 7.52 14.09 7.25
N ASP A 254 6.90 15.25 7.10
CA ASP A 254 7.63 16.53 7.11
C ASP A 254 7.96 17.07 8.50
N SER A 255 7.23 16.65 9.55
CA SER A 255 7.44 17.14 10.91
C SER A 255 7.13 16.07 11.96
N VAL A 256 8.13 15.75 12.79
CA VAL A 256 7.96 14.86 13.95
C VAL A 256 6.98 15.47 14.98
N ILE A 257 6.98 16.79 15.10
CA ILE A 257 6.10 17.51 16.04
C ILE A 257 4.64 17.41 15.56
N ASP A 258 4.40 17.65 14.28
CA ASP A 258 3.05 17.56 13.72
C ASP A 258 2.55 16.10 13.71
N THR A 259 3.43 15.14 13.44
CA THR A 259 3.12 13.71 13.58
C THR A 259 2.67 13.37 15.00
N LEU A 260 3.42 13.80 16.01
CA LEU A 260 3.08 13.54 17.41
C LEU A 260 1.78 14.25 17.79
N LYS A 261 1.62 15.53 17.43
CA LYS A 261 0.39 16.32 17.65
C LYS A 261 -0.83 15.63 17.05
N THR A 262 -0.72 15.14 15.83
CA THR A 262 -1.82 14.45 15.13
C THR A 262 -2.15 13.15 15.82
N PHE A 263 -1.16 12.33 16.16
CA PHE A 263 -1.43 11.05 16.84
C PHE A 263 -1.80 11.18 18.31
N MET A 264 -1.62 12.34 18.94
CA MET A 264 -2.22 12.64 20.24
C MET A 264 -3.76 12.66 20.20
N LEU A 265 -4.39 12.71 19.04
CA LEU A 265 -5.83 12.50 18.88
C LEU A 265 -6.28 11.10 19.35
N THR A 266 -5.39 10.10 19.42
CA THR A 266 -5.71 8.78 19.99
C THR A 266 -5.96 8.83 21.51
N SER A 267 -5.48 9.89 22.20
CA SER A 267 -5.42 9.98 23.67
C SER A 267 -6.80 9.98 24.34
N GLY A 268 -7.06 8.96 25.16
CA GLY A 268 -8.22 8.94 26.06
C GLY A 268 -8.10 9.98 27.17
N ARG A 269 -6.88 10.30 27.61
CA ARG A 269 -6.64 11.30 28.65
C ARG A 269 -7.06 12.69 28.24
N LEU A 270 -6.83 13.07 26.96
CA LEU A 270 -7.18 14.39 26.44
C LEU A 270 -8.63 14.50 25.97
N HIS A 271 -9.23 13.38 25.56
CA HIS A 271 -10.50 13.35 24.85
C HIS A 271 -11.59 12.53 25.56
N GLY A 272 -11.37 12.10 26.83
CA GLY A 272 -12.33 11.36 27.63
C GLY A 272 -12.34 9.85 27.41
N ARG A 273 -12.12 9.38 26.18
CA ARG A 273 -11.92 7.97 25.82
C ARG A 273 -10.90 7.82 24.68
N PRO A 274 -10.17 6.70 24.62
CA PRO A 274 -9.22 6.47 23.54
C PRO A 274 -9.93 6.37 22.19
N LEU A 275 -9.23 6.79 21.14
CA LEU A 275 -9.63 6.56 19.75
C LEU A 275 -8.82 5.40 19.22
N ARG A 276 -9.47 4.36 18.74
CA ARG A 276 -8.80 3.26 18.04
C ARG A 276 -8.18 3.79 16.76
N THR A 277 -6.85 3.72 16.70
CA THR A 277 -6.06 4.30 15.61
C THR A 277 -5.13 3.25 15.04
N THR A 278 -5.17 3.02 13.74
CA THR A 278 -4.20 2.17 13.03
C THR A 278 -3.39 3.02 12.07
N VAL A 279 -2.08 2.77 11.98
CA VAL A 279 -1.17 3.61 11.20
C VAL A 279 -0.22 2.77 10.36
N VAL A 280 -0.10 3.07 9.08
CA VAL A 280 0.90 2.52 8.13
C VAL A 280 2.24 3.22 8.35
N ALA A 281 3.40 2.52 8.45
CA ALA A 281 3.57 1.15 8.83
C ALA A 281 4.83 1.02 9.69
N ALA A 282 4.89 0.00 10.52
CA ALA A 282 6.10 -0.39 11.22
C ALA A 282 6.91 -1.33 10.32
N LEU A 283 7.88 -0.78 9.58
CA LEU A 283 8.73 -1.50 8.63
C LEU A 283 10.20 -1.38 9.01
N ASP A 284 10.98 -2.42 8.68
CA ASP A 284 12.44 -2.36 8.70
C ASP A 284 12.93 -1.78 7.36
N VAL A 285 12.93 -0.44 7.26
CA VAL A 285 13.31 0.27 6.02
C VAL A 285 14.79 0.07 5.75
N ALA A 286 15.14 -0.43 4.56
CA ALA A 286 16.48 -0.88 4.20
C ALA A 286 17.58 0.19 4.35
N ASN A 287 17.26 1.45 4.14
CA ASN A 287 18.18 2.59 4.26
C ASN A 287 17.89 3.49 5.48
N ASN A 288 16.99 3.10 6.40
CA ASN A 288 16.73 3.81 7.64
C ASN A 288 16.26 2.90 8.79
N TRP A 289 17.21 2.23 9.42
CA TRP A 289 16.97 1.31 10.54
C TRP A 289 16.31 1.97 11.78
N LYS A 290 16.32 3.30 11.88
CA LYS A 290 15.71 4.00 13.02
C LYS A 290 14.19 3.94 13.00
N LEU A 291 13.58 3.85 11.81
CA LEU A 291 12.13 3.94 11.67
C LEU A 291 11.40 2.83 12.42
N SER A 292 11.85 1.58 12.32
CA SER A 292 11.25 0.46 13.07
C SER A 292 11.32 0.63 14.59
N ARG A 293 12.43 1.20 15.09
CA ARG A 293 12.60 1.50 16.53
C ARG A 293 11.72 2.66 16.99
N LEU A 294 11.65 3.73 16.17
CA LEU A 294 10.78 4.88 16.44
C LEU A 294 9.31 4.48 16.45
N ALA A 295 8.89 3.61 15.56
CA ALA A 295 7.54 3.04 15.53
C ALA A 295 7.17 2.38 16.86
N LYS A 296 8.04 1.50 17.38
CA LYS A 296 7.84 0.83 18.68
C LYS A 296 7.83 1.82 19.86
N ILE A 297 8.71 2.82 19.85
CA ILE A 297 8.74 3.85 20.89
C ILE A 297 7.46 4.69 20.88
N LEU A 298 7.02 5.11 19.69
CA LEU A 298 5.79 5.89 19.52
C LEU A 298 4.57 5.11 19.99
N ALA A 299 4.44 3.84 19.60
CA ALA A 299 3.33 2.99 20.04
C ALA A 299 3.32 2.84 21.58
N ARG A 300 4.47 2.61 22.24
CA ARG A 300 4.56 2.54 23.68
C ARG A 300 4.21 3.85 24.37
N LEU A 301 4.67 4.97 23.83
CA LEU A 301 4.39 6.30 24.38
C LEU A 301 2.88 6.61 24.32
N LEU A 302 2.27 6.45 23.14
CA LEU A 302 0.85 6.78 22.93
C LEU A 302 -0.08 5.86 23.71
N ASN A 303 0.28 4.59 23.90
CA ASN A 303 -0.50 3.62 24.69
C ASN A 303 -0.14 3.62 26.19
N SER A 304 0.74 4.54 26.62
CA SER A 304 1.11 4.61 28.03
C SER A 304 -0.06 5.01 28.95
N PRO A 305 -0.02 4.66 30.24
CA PRO A 305 -1.03 5.11 31.22
C PRO A 305 -1.19 6.63 31.31
N LEU A 306 -0.14 7.38 30.92
CA LEU A 306 -0.17 8.85 30.89
C LEU A 306 -1.04 9.39 29.75
N ILE A 307 -0.99 8.78 28.56
CA ILE A 307 -1.71 9.22 27.37
C ILE A 307 -3.03 8.45 27.20
N GLN A 308 -3.05 7.17 27.56
CA GLN A 308 -4.22 6.28 27.46
C GLN A 308 -4.78 6.21 26.03
N GLY A 309 -3.89 6.04 25.04
CA GLY A 309 -4.27 5.86 23.64
C GLY A 309 -4.65 4.42 23.32
N ASP A 310 -5.26 4.24 22.16
CA ASP A 310 -5.49 2.94 21.51
C ASP A 310 -4.85 3.04 20.10
N PHE A 311 -3.52 2.94 20.06
CA PHE A 311 -2.69 3.25 18.89
C PHE A 311 -1.87 2.04 18.47
N HIS A 312 -2.05 1.58 17.23
CA HIS A 312 -1.40 0.42 16.68
C HIS A 312 -0.80 0.73 15.31
N MET A 313 0.50 0.51 15.16
CA MET A 313 1.11 0.55 13.83
C MET A 313 0.98 -0.81 13.16
N GLN A 314 0.66 -0.80 11.89
CA GLN A 314 0.51 -1.99 11.07
C GLN A 314 1.87 -2.55 10.71
N ALA A 315 2.07 -3.86 10.85
CA ALA A 315 3.32 -4.56 10.57
C ALA A 315 3.15 -5.55 9.42
N LEU A 316 4.05 -5.48 8.44
CA LEU A 316 4.10 -6.38 7.31
C LEU A 316 4.98 -7.60 7.62
N GLY A 317 4.45 -8.79 7.37
CA GLY A 317 5.16 -10.07 7.60
C GLY A 317 6.09 -10.52 6.49
N ALA A 318 6.05 -9.87 5.33
CA ALA A 318 6.83 -10.22 4.15
C ALA A 318 7.92 -9.17 3.86
N ARG A 319 8.84 -9.51 2.96
CA ARG A 319 9.75 -8.53 2.37
C ARG A 319 8.93 -7.53 1.56
N PHE A 320 9.17 -6.24 1.76
CA PHE A 320 8.51 -5.21 0.97
C PHE A 320 9.28 -5.02 -0.34
N LYS A 321 8.91 -5.84 -1.32
CA LYS A 321 9.44 -5.81 -2.68
C LYS A 321 8.50 -4.94 -3.52
N ILE A 322 9.05 -3.94 -4.18
CA ILE A 322 8.33 -3.10 -5.14
C ILE A 322 8.81 -3.38 -6.55
N TRP A 323 7.91 -3.23 -7.50
CA TRP A 323 8.20 -3.24 -8.94
C TRP A 323 8.03 -1.84 -9.51
N SER A 324 8.71 -1.58 -10.61
CA SER A 324 8.65 -0.31 -11.31
C SER A 324 8.72 -0.57 -12.81
N ASP A 325 7.88 0.12 -13.57
CA ASP A 325 7.92 0.14 -15.02
C ASP A 325 8.65 1.42 -15.45
N GLY A 326 9.92 1.25 -15.83
CA GLY A 326 10.81 2.38 -16.05
C GLY A 326 11.00 3.25 -14.81
N ALA A 327 10.59 4.51 -14.88
CA ALA A 327 10.63 5.45 -13.76
C ALA A 327 9.34 5.42 -12.91
N ILE A 328 8.33 4.67 -13.32
CA ILE A 328 6.99 4.73 -12.78
C ILE A 328 6.88 3.80 -11.56
N THR A 329 6.85 4.38 -10.39
CA THR A 329 6.56 3.73 -9.11
C THR A 329 6.20 4.78 -8.06
N PRO A 330 5.18 4.58 -7.23
CA PRO A 330 4.76 5.56 -6.22
C PRO A 330 5.88 5.96 -5.27
N ILE A 331 6.70 5.02 -4.80
CA ILE A 331 7.80 5.31 -3.87
C ILE A 331 8.86 6.24 -4.48
N ALA A 332 9.05 6.24 -5.80
CA ALA A 332 9.98 7.16 -6.44
C ALA A 332 9.50 8.62 -6.37
N GLU A 333 8.21 8.85 -6.20
CA GLU A 333 7.63 10.19 -6.08
C GLU A 333 8.03 10.96 -4.81
N GLU A 334 8.65 10.29 -3.84
CA GLU A 334 9.34 10.97 -2.74
C GLU A 334 10.47 11.89 -3.25
N ILE A 335 11.01 11.59 -4.43
CA ILE A 335 12.16 12.29 -5.02
C ILE A 335 11.65 13.18 -6.13
N PRO A 336 11.78 14.53 -6.02
CA PRO A 336 11.21 15.48 -6.98
C PRO A 336 11.59 15.20 -8.44
N GLU A 337 12.83 14.80 -8.70
CA GLU A 337 13.34 14.52 -10.03
C GLU A 337 12.68 13.28 -10.65
N LEU A 338 12.40 12.24 -9.86
CA LEU A 338 11.67 11.06 -10.32
C LEU A 338 10.17 11.35 -10.45
N ARG A 339 9.61 12.10 -9.49
CA ARG A 339 8.21 12.53 -9.52
C ARG A 339 7.87 13.27 -10.82
N ARG A 340 8.78 14.14 -11.33
CA ARG A 340 8.56 14.88 -12.57
C ARG A 340 8.30 13.97 -13.78
N LEU A 341 8.86 12.78 -13.81
CA LEU A 341 8.56 11.78 -14.86
C LEU A 341 7.14 11.19 -14.71
N ASN A 342 6.64 11.10 -13.49
CA ASN A 342 5.32 10.55 -13.19
C ASN A 342 4.20 11.61 -13.29
N GLU A 343 4.53 12.89 -13.49
CA GLU A 343 3.56 13.95 -13.78
C GLU A 343 2.98 13.83 -15.22
N THR A 344 3.68 13.14 -16.11
CA THR A 344 3.14 12.73 -17.40
C THR A 344 2.19 11.54 -17.22
N ASP A 345 1.29 11.35 -18.17
CA ASP A 345 0.45 10.14 -18.16
C ASP A 345 1.31 8.87 -18.27
N LEU A 346 0.88 7.78 -17.64
CA LEU A 346 1.62 6.49 -17.72
C LEU A 346 1.84 6.03 -19.17
N GLU A 347 0.91 6.35 -20.06
CA GLU A 347 0.98 6.01 -21.48
C GLU A 347 1.75 7.04 -22.33
N ASP A 348 2.14 8.20 -21.75
CA ASP A 348 2.85 9.28 -22.47
C ASP A 348 4.38 9.09 -22.48
N ARG A 349 4.84 8.12 -23.24
CA ARG A 349 6.28 7.89 -23.50
C ARG A 349 6.99 9.10 -24.11
N ALA A 350 6.32 9.82 -25.03
CA ALA A 350 6.91 10.97 -25.71
C ALA A 350 7.20 12.12 -24.74
N GLY A 351 6.25 12.41 -23.84
CA GLY A 351 6.42 13.40 -22.77
C GLY A 351 7.59 13.04 -21.84
N ARG A 352 7.70 11.78 -21.40
CA ARG A 352 8.84 11.33 -20.57
C ARG A 352 10.17 11.44 -21.29
N LEU A 353 10.26 11.04 -22.57
CA LEU A 353 11.48 11.18 -23.37
C LEU A 353 11.90 12.64 -23.55
N SER A 354 10.95 13.55 -23.71
CA SER A 354 11.23 14.98 -23.76
C SER A 354 11.88 15.47 -22.46
N ILE A 355 11.33 15.10 -21.31
CA ILE A 355 11.89 15.43 -19.98
C ILE A 355 13.28 14.82 -19.83
N LEU A 356 13.45 13.53 -20.12
CA LEU A 356 14.73 12.83 -20.01
C LEU A 356 15.81 13.39 -20.95
N SER A 357 15.43 14.15 -21.99
CA SER A 357 16.33 14.79 -22.96
C SER A 357 16.66 16.25 -22.61
N ASP A 358 15.95 16.85 -21.63
CA ASP A 358 16.19 18.21 -21.17
C ASP A 358 17.54 18.31 -20.41
N PRO A 359 18.48 19.17 -20.83
CA PRO A 359 19.78 19.31 -20.18
C PRO A 359 19.71 19.71 -18.71
N ASP A 360 18.76 20.54 -18.32
CA ASP A 360 18.57 20.95 -16.93
C ASP A 360 18.07 19.78 -16.09
N TYR A 361 17.11 19.00 -16.60
CA TYR A 361 16.64 17.79 -15.96
C TYR A 361 17.78 16.76 -15.79
N ILE A 362 18.59 16.52 -16.81
CA ILE A 362 19.74 15.59 -16.77
C ILE A 362 20.70 16.00 -15.66
N ARG A 363 21.04 17.29 -15.57
CA ARG A 363 21.92 17.83 -14.52
C ARG A 363 21.36 17.55 -13.13
N ASP A 364 20.07 17.87 -12.92
CA ASP A 364 19.42 17.76 -11.62
C ASP A 364 19.26 16.29 -11.21
N PHE A 365 18.85 15.42 -12.15
CA PHE A 365 18.78 13.98 -11.95
C PHE A 365 20.14 13.39 -11.53
N LYS A 366 21.23 13.76 -12.24
CA LYS A 366 22.58 13.29 -11.90
C LYS A 366 23.00 13.76 -10.50
N ALA A 367 22.74 15.02 -10.17
CA ALA A 367 23.02 15.56 -8.84
C ALA A 367 22.27 14.81 -7.74
N MET A 368 20.99 14.50 -7.94
CA MET A 368 20.14 13.71 -7.06
C MET A 368 20.64 12.26 -6.92
N TRP A 369 20.87 11.59 -8.06
CA TRP A 369 21.24 10.17 -8.07
C TRP A 369 22.59 9.91 -7.37
N LEU A 370 23.58 10.80 -7.62
CA LEU A 370 24.90 10.71 -7.03
C LEU A 370 25.04 11.30 -5.63
N LYS A 371 23.98 11.94 -5.11
CA LYS A 371 23.97 12.54 -3.76
C LYS A 371 24.33 11.51 -2.69
N GLY A 372 25.36 11.80 -1.93
CA GLY A 372 25.85 10.94 -0.83
C GLY A 372 26.73 9.76 -1.28
N LYS A 373 26.96 9.57 -2.58
CA LYS A 373 27.79 8.46 -3.09
C LYS A 373 29.31 8.82 -3.12
N HIS A 374 29.69 9.96 -3.67
CA HIS A 374 31.09 10.28 -3.94
C HIS A 374 31.67 11.42 -3.10
N ARG A 375 30.92 12.48 -2.81
CA ARG A 375 31.44 13.64 -2.07
C ARG A 375 31.31 13.47 -0.57
N TRP A 376 32.32 13.88 0.19
CA TRP A 376 32.24 13.99 1.64
C TRP A 376 31.17 15.01 2.04
N GLY A 377 30.39 14.67 3.09
CA GLY A 377 29.33 15.55 3.58
C GLY A 377 28.28 14.78 4.40
N ILE A 378 27.31 15.52 4.91
CA ILE A 378 26.23 14.97 5.77
C ILE A 378 25.47 13.86 5.04
N SER A 379 25.17 14.02 3.75
CA SER A 379 24.45 13.02 2.96
C SER A 379 25.22 11.69 2.84
N ARG A 380 26.56 11.75 2.72
CA ARG A 380 27.40 10.54 2.70
C ARG A 380 27.43 9.85 4.07
N LEU A 381 27.47 10.64 5.14
CA LEU A 381 27.40 10.11 6.49
C LEU A 381 26.06 9.43 6.75
N LYS A 382 24.95 10.09 6.39
CA LYS A 382 23.60 9.51 6.50
C LYS A 382 23.51 8.17 5.74
N ARG A 383 24.02 8.12 4.49
CA ARG A 383 24.03 6.91 3.67
C ARG A 383 24.89 5.79 4.29
N LYS A 384 26.08 6.09 4.78
CA LYS A 384 26.94 5.12 5.47
C LYS A 384 26.33 4.57 6.76
N LEU A 385 25.55 5.37 7.46
CA LEU A 385 24.86 4.97 8.69
C LEU A 385 23.48 4.34 8.45
N ASN A 386 23.06 4.18 7.20
CA ASN A 386 21.71 3.73 6.83
C ASN A 386 20.61 4.53 7.56
N ILE A 387 20.64 5.86 7.44
CA ILE A 387 19.66 6.80 8.00
C ILE A 387 19.28 7.86 6.95
N GLU A 388 19.14 7.44 5.69
CA GLU A 388 18.71 8.31 4.60
C GLU A 388 17.26 8.77 4.78
N ASP A 389 16.94 9.92 4.18
CA ASP A 389 15.63 10.55 4.34
C ASP A 389 14.56 9.89 3.44
N TYR A 390 14.97 9.30 2.30
CA TYR A 390 14.09 8.63 1.35
C TYR A 390 14.04 7.11 1.58
N ALA A 391 12.86 6.51 1.44
CA ALA A 391 12.71 5.05 1.45
C ALA A 391 13.28 4.43 0.17
N PHE A 392 13.19 5.13 -0.97
CA PHE A 392 13.74 4.68 -2.23
C PHE A 392 15.28 4.65 -2.19
N ASN A 393 15.83 3.44 -2.36
CA ASN A 393 17.26 3.20 -2.32
C ASN A 393 17.87 3.30 -3.73
N ARG A 394 18.67 4.34 -3.97
CA ARG A 394 19.37 4.59 -5.25
C ARG A 394 20.65 3.74 -5.39
N LYS A 395 20.57 2.44 -5.14
CA LYS A 395 21.71 1.52 -5.19
C LYS A 395 21.47 0.45 -6.24
N LEU A 396 22.23 0.48 -7.33
CA LEU A 396 22.04 -0.40 -8.47
C LEU A 396 22.10 -1.89 -8.10
N ALA A 397 22.98 -2.29 -7.19
CA ALA A 397 23.09 -3.68 -6.74
C ALA A 397 21.84 -4.20 -5.97
N ASP A 398 20.94 -3.31 -5.56
CA ASP A 398 19.69 -3.67 -4.88
C ASP A 398 18.47 -3.67 -5.83
N MET A 399 18.68 -3.41 -7.13
CA MET A 399 17.66 -3.34 -8.17
C MET A 399 17.85 -4.49 -9.15
N THR A 400 16.81 -5.25 -9.43
CA THR A 400 16.84 -6.42 -10.32
C THR A 400 16.03 -6.14 -11.58
N VAL A 401 16.59 -6.43 -12.76
CA VAL A 401 15.89 -6.41 -14.05
C VAL A 401 14.91 -7.58 -14.07
N GLU A 402 13.61 -7.31 -14.06
CA GLU A 402 12.57 -8.35 -14.13
C GLU A 402 12.19 -8.63 -15.59
N LEU A 403 11.90 -7.57 -16.37
CA LEU A 403 11.64 -7.63 -17.82
C LEU A 403 12.44 -6.54 -18.52
N CYS A 404 12.97 -6.88 -19.68
CA CYS A 404 13.69 -5.93 -20.52
C CYS A 404 13.70 -6.44 -21.97
N PRO A 405 13.63 -5.57 -23.00
CA PRO A 405 13.82 -5.96 -24.39
C PRO A 405 15.18 -6.65 -24.64
N GLN A 406 16.21 -6.27 -23.89
CA GLN A 406 17.50 -6.97 -23.88
C GLN A 406 17.43 -8.19 -22.93
N LYS A 407 17.02 -9.33 -23.46
CA LYS A 407 16.74 -10.56 -22.68
C LYS A 407 17.91 -11.06 -21.83
N ASN A 408 19.16 -10.86 -22.28
CA ASN A 408 20.34 -11.28 -21.52
C ASN A 408 20.51 -10.54 -20.19
N TRP A 409 19.83 -9.42 -19.99
CA TRP A 409 19.88 -8.64 -18.73
C TRP A 409 18.81 -9.05 -17.74
N GLN A 410 17.81 -9.84 -18.14
CA GLN A 410 16.77 -10.30 -17.25
C GLN A 410 17.34 -11.16 -16.12
N GLY A 411 16.90 -10.88 -14.90
CA GLY A 411 17.37 -11.54 -13.68
C GLY A 411 18.70 -11.02 -13.14
N MET A 412 19.41 -10.14 -13.88
CA MET A 412 20.61 -9.49 -13.38
C MET A 412 20.25 -8.30 -12.47
N ASP A 413 21.11 -8.01 -11.50
CA ASP A 413 21.03 -6.72 -10.84
C ASP A 413 21.59 -5.59 -11.71
N PHE A 414 21.12 -4.36 -11.49
CA PHE A 414 21.52 -3.21 -12.32
C PHE A 414 23.03 -2.90 -12.23
N GLN A 415 23.69 -3.23 -11.09
CA GLN A 415 25.14 -3.05 -10.99
C GLN A 415 25.87 -3.98 -11.96
N SER A 416 25.46 -5.23 -12.01
CA SER A 416 26.04 -6.22 -12.94
C SER A 416 25.81 -5.81 -14.40
N VAL A 417 24.63 -5.27 -14.75
CA VAL A 417 24.37 -4.74 -16.09
C VAL A 417 25.25 -3.51 -16.37
N PHE A 418 25.38 -2.60 -15.42
CA PHE A 418 26.23 -1.40 -15.55
C PHE A 418 27.70 -1.75 -15.75
N ASP A 419 28.23 -2.68 -14.93
CA ASP A 419 29.61 -3.15 -15.04
C ASP A 419 29.86 -3.81 -16.41
N ARG A 420 28.89 -4.59 -16.90
CA ARG A 420 28.92 -5.21 -18.22
C ARG A 420 28.92 -4.16 -19.35
N VAL A 421 28.07 -3.14 -19.26
CA VAL A 421 28.04 -2.01 -20.22
C VAL A 421 29.40 -1.31 -20.28
N LEU A 422 30.00 -1.01 -19.11
CA LEU A 422 31.30 -0.36 -19.04
C LEU A 422 32.44 -1.25 -19.62
N ALA A 423 32.39 -2.56 -19.32
CA ALA A 423 33.39 -3.50 -19.85
C ALA A 423 33.35 -3.60 -21.37
N ILE A 424 32.14 -3.58 -21.95
CA ILE A 424 31.97 -3.60 -23.43
C ILE A 424 32.41 -2.28 -24.03
N THR A 425 32.00 -1.15 -23.46
CA THR A 425 32.38 0.18 -24.00
C THR A 425 33.88 0.42 -23.96
N ASN A 426 34.60 -0.22 -23.03
CA ASN A 426 36.06 -0.10 -22.88
C ASN A 426 36.84 -1.27 -23.53
N ASP A 427 36.21 -2.11 -24.35
CA ASP A 427 36.81 -3.30 -24.99
C ASP A 427 37.49 -4.28 -23.99
N CYS A 428 36.97 -4.36 -22.77
CA CYS A 428 37.52 -5.17 -21.70
C CYS A 428 36.75 -6.48 -21.40
N LEU A 429 35.71 -6.83 -22.20
CA LEU A 429 34.92 -8.02 -22.01
C LEU A 429 35.53 -9.24 -22.70
N ASN A 430 35.69 -10.33 -21.95
CA ASN A 430 36.26 -11.61 -22.45
C ASN A 430 35.18 -12.66 -22.83
N GLU A 431 33.91 -12.25 -22.92
CA GLU A 431 32.78 -13.14 -23.19
C GLU A 431 32.23 -12.91 -24.60
N GLU A 432 31.63 -13.95 -25.20
CA GLU A 432 30.89 -13.81 -26.45
C GLU A 432 29.64 -12.97 -26.24
N LEU A 433 29.55 -11.89 -26.99
CA LEU A 433 28.39 -10.97 -27.01
C LEU A 433 27.41 -11.38 -28.11
N SER A 434 26.12 -11.24 -27.85
CA SER A 434 25.16 -11.27 -28.93
C SER A 434 25.29 -9.98 -29.80
N ASN A 435 25.16 -10.13 -31.13
CA ASN A 435 25.21 -8.99 -32.03
C ASN A 435 24.20 -7.88 -31.64
N THR A 436 23.05 -8.25 -31.11
CA THR A 436 22.01 -7.32 -30.69
C THR A 436 22.42 -6.51 -29.43
N GLU A 437 23.07 -7.15 -28.47
CA GLU A 437 23.57 -6.47 -27.27
C GLU A 437 24.70 -5.50 -27.62
N GLN A 438 25.64 -5.92 -28.48
CA GLN A 438 26.74 -5.07 -28.93
C GLN A 438 26.22 -3.84 -29.66
N GLN A 439 25.23 -4.01 -30.55
CA GLN A 439 24.62 -2.90 -31.28
C GLN A 439 23.93 -1.92 -30.34
N LEU A 440 23.12 -2.43 -29.40
CA LEU A 440 22.42 -1.63 -28.38
C LEU A 440 23.41 -0.80 -27.54
N ILE A 441 24.49 -1.42 -27.05
CA ILE A 441 25.46 -0.72 -26.23
C ILE A 441 26.20 0.34 -27.03
N ASN A 442 26.59 0.05 -28.24
CA ASN A 442 27.29 0.99 -29.11
C ASN A 442 26.40 2.18 -29.52
N SER A 443 25.10 1.96 -29.76
CA SER A 443 24.16 3.02 -30.14
C SER A 443 23.74 3.86 -28.94
N ASP A 444 23.30 3.23 -27.87
CA ASP A 444 22.57 3.91 -26.81
C ASP A 444 23.42 4.17 -25.55
N PHE A 445 24.33 3.25 -25.20
CA PHE A 445 25.08 3.29 -23.96
C PHE A 445 26.53 3.75 -24.07
N SER A 446 27.01 4.11 -25.28
CA SER A 446 28.38 4.50 -25.52
C SER A 446 28.86 5.73 -24.71
N GLN A 447 27.95 6.57 -24.26
CA GLN A 447 28.25 7.79 -23.49
C GLN A 447 28.05 7.60 -21.94
N VAL A 448 27.73 6.40 -21.50
CA VAL A 448 27.56 6.08 -20.08
C VAL A 448 28.91 6.09 -19.36
N LYS A 449 29.04 6.93 -18.31
CA LYS A 449 30.26 7.10 -17.53
C LYS A 449 30.10 6.79 -16.06
N ASP A 450 28.89 6.97 -15.53
CA ASP A 450 28.57 6.76 -14.12
C ASP A 450 27.18 6.13 -13.95
N GLU A 451 26.84 5.77 -12.73
CA GLU A 451 25.54 5.14 -12.38
C GLU A 451 24.34 6.01 -12.78
N ALA A 452 24.47 7.34 -12.76
CA ALA A 452 23.39 8.24 -13.11
C ALA A 452 23.18 8.30 -14.63
N ASP A 453 24.27 8.32 -15.41
CA ASP A 453 24.20 8.18 -16.87
C ASP A 453 23.56 6.86 -17.27
N PHE A 454 23.97 5.77 -16.59
CA PHE A 454 23.41 4.45 -16.83
C PHE A 454 21.90 4.41 -16.58
N MET A 455 21.45 4.90 -15.41
CA MET A 455 20.03 4.90 -15.09
C MET A 455 19.20 5.78 -16.04
N LEU A 456 19.68 6.97 -16.36
CA LEU A 456 19.05 7.83 -17.38
C LEU A 456 18.91 7.12 -18.72
N GLN A 457 19.96 6.41 -19.14
CA GLN A 457 19.94 5.71 -20.43
C GLN A 457 19.02 4.50 -20.42
N MET A 458 18.96 3.74 -19.31
CA MET A 458 17.98 2.68 -19.15
C MET A 458 16.55 3.19 -19.33
N LEU A 459 16.22 4.32 -18.68
CA LEU A 459 14.90 4.96 -18.78
C LEU A 459 14.61 5.48 -20.18
N ARG A 460 15.61 6.03 -20.90
CA ARG A 460 15.44 6.52 -22.28
C ARG A 460 15.22 5.40 -23.27
N SER A 461 16.06 4.37 -23.20
CA SER A 461 16.04 3.29 -24.19
C SER A 461 14.80 2.40 -24.04
N PHE A 462 14.36 2.18 -22.82
CA PHE A 462 13.33 1.17 -22.55
C PHE A 462 12.02 1.72 -22.01
N ASP A 463 12.02 2.87 -21.33
CA ASP A 463 10.83 3.46 -20.69
C ASP A 463 10.04 2.39 -19.89
N THR A 464 8.74 2.23 -20.12
CA THR A 464 7.88 1.23 -19.46
C THR A 464 8.08 -0.21 -19.98
N ASP A 465 8.87 -0.43 -21.04
CA ASP A 465 9.30 -1.77 -21.46
C ASP A 465 10.36 -2.36 -20.52
N LEU A 466 10.92 -1.57 -19.60
CA LEU A 466 11.80 -1.98 -18.53
C LEU A 466 10.99 -2.20 -17.25
N SER A 467 10.75 -3.43 -16.86
CA SER A 467 10.27 -3.72 -15.50
C SER A 467 11.44 -4.13 -14.60
N TRP A 468 11.53 -3.55 -13.43
CA TRP A 468 12.55 -3.87 -12.43
C TRP A 468 11.98 -3.86 -11.02
N SER A 469 12.68 -4.48 -10.10
CA SER A 469 12.23 -4.57 -8.72
C SER A 469 13.33 -4.23 -7.73
N THR A 470 12.93 -3.82 -6.53
CA THR A 470 13.84 -3.65 -5.40
C THR A 470 13.14 -3.95 -4.08
N ILE A 471 13.91 -4.39 -3.07
CA ILE A 471 13.39 -4.59 -1.72
C ILE A 471 13.72 -3.34 -0.91
N THR A 472 12.70 -2.57 -0.56
CA THR A 472 12.82 -1.30 0.16
C THR A 472 12.74 -1.46 1.67
N ALA A 473 12.05 -2.51 2.15
CA ALA A 473 11.94 -2.78 3.58
C ALA A 473 11.86 -4.28 3.89
N ASN A 474 12.00 -4.61 5.16
CA ASN A 474 11.86 -5.97 5.70
C ASN A 474 12.86 -6.98 5.13
N ARG A 475 14.11 -6.55 4.93
CA ARG A 475 15.21 -7.42 4.48
C ARG A 475 15.68 -8.37 5.59
N ASP A 476 15.73 -7.88 6.83
CA ASP A 476 16.15 -8.66 8.00
C ASP A 476 14.95 -9.36 8.65
N LEU A 477 14.85 -10.67 8.42
CA LEU A 477 13.79 -11.50 8.97
C LEU A 477 13.74 -11.53 10.51
N LYS A 478 14.86 -11.26 11.18
CA LYS A 478 14.90 -11.18 12.64
C LYS A 478 14.13 -9.94 13.11
N THR A 479 14.43 -8.79 12.51
CA THR A 479 13.71 -7.54 12.80
C THR A 479 12.23 -7.65 12.45
N VAL A 480 11.89 -8.26 11.32
CA VAL A 480 10.48 -8.53 10.94
C VAL A 480 9.78 -9.36 12.00
N ARG A 481 10.40 -10.45 12.47
CA ARG A 481 9.82 -11.27 13.54
C ARG A 481 9.61 -10.47 14.83
N GLU A 482 10.55 -9.61 15.21
CA GLU A 482 10.42 -8.74 16.38
C GLU A 482 9.27 -7.73 16.24
N LEU A 483 8.99 -7.24 15.03
CA LEU A 483 7.85 -6.38 14.76
C LEU A 483 6.53 -7.14 14.85
N LEU A 484 6.44 -8.31 14.24
CA LEU A 484 5.23 -9.14 14.27
C LEU A 484 4.86 -9.67 15.66
N MET A 485 5.86 -9.85 16.53
CA MET A 485 5.66 -10.35 17.90
C MET A 485 5.45 -9.23 18.93
N ASP A 486 5.56 -7.96 18.55
CA ASP A 486 5.34 -6.85 19.48
C ASP A 486 3.83 -6.66 19.68
N PRO A 487 3.32 -6.78 20.92
CA PRO A 487 1.86 -6.74 21.20
C PRO A 487 1.22 -5.37 20.93
N LEU A 488 1.99 -4.33 20.71
CA LEU A 488 1.51 -2.99 20.37
C LEU A 488 1.46 -2.73 18.86
N LEU A 489 1.95 -3.67 18.07
CA LEU A 489 1.88 -3.60 16.61
C LEU A 489 0.77 -4.55 16.11
N LEU A 490 0.19 -4.22 14.97
CA LEU A 490 -0.92 -4.96 14.40
C LEU A 490 -0.42 -5.70 13.13
N PRO A 491 -0.19 -7.02 13.20
CA PRO A 491 0.13 -7.81 12.00
C PRO A 491 -1.09 -7.90 11.08
N GLY A 492 -0.86 -8.10 9.78
CA GLY A 492 -1.94 -8.24 8.78
C GLY A 492 -2.00 -7.12 7.76
N PHE A 493 -1.00 -6.24 7.74
CA PHE A 493 -0.79 -5.30 6.65
C PHE A 493 -0.13 -6.02 5.46
N ASN A 494 -0.68 -5.92 4.27
CA ASN A 494 -0.11 -6.49 3.06
C ASN A 494 -0.03 -5.49 1.89
N ASP A 495 -0.85 -4.45 1.89
CA ASP A 495 -0.91 -3.42 0.83
C ASP A 495 -1.29 -4.01 -0.54
N SER A 496 -2.14 -5.02 -0.53
CA SER A 496 -2.54 -5.76 -1.71
C SER A 496 -3.68 -5.07 -2.47
N GLY A 497 -3.83 -5.40 -3.76
CA GLY A 497 -4.90 -4.90 -4.63
C GLY A 497 -4.53 -3.63 -5.39
N ALA A 498 -3.44 -2.99 -5.00
CA ALA A 498 -2.79 -1.92 -5.73
C ALA A 498 -1.41 -2.38 -6.17
N HIS A 499 -0.77 -1.63 -7.04
CA HIS A 499 0.60 -1.93 -7.47
C HIS A 499 0.73 -3.32 -8.13
N LEU A 500 -0.36 -3.82 -8.68
CA LEU A 500 -0.37 -5.08 -9.43
C LEU A 500 0.51 -4.89 -10.67
N THR A 501 1.68 -5.49 -10.62
CA THR A 501 2.45 -5.75 -11.83
C THR A 501 2.12 -7.15 -12.32
N ASN A 502 1.97 -7.28 -13.61
CA ASN A 502 1.64 -8.51 -14.32
C ASN A 502 2.61 -9.66 -14.01
#